data_41c383cfdbb8f9128a7cc18a660df058
#
_entry.id   41c383cfdbb8f9128a7cc18a660df058
#
_cell.length_a   1.000
_cell.length_b   1.000
_cell.length_c   1.000
_cell.angle_alpha   90.00
_cell.angle_beta   90.00
_cell.angle_gamma   90.00
#
_symmetry.space_group_name_H-M   'P 1'
#
loop_
_entity.id
_entity.type
_entity.pdbx_description
1 polymer ?
#
loop_
_entity_poly.entity_id
_entity_poly.type
_entity_poly.pdbx_seq_one_letter_code
_entity_poly.pdbx_strand_id
1 'polypeptide(L)'
;AGIDVEVLLLDMLAPGSNESTKAKERNQLVDSSLQAAIKSNPSPLYLQKFAQNISTGNFTDDIAKISNADWIIEVVVERLDIKKLIYDEVEKYRKPGTLVSSNTSGIPIHLMAEGRSEDFQKHFCGTHFFNPPRYLRLLEIIPTAKTDPSIVDFHMHYGDVFLGKTTVLCKDTPAFIANRVGVFSMMSVLHIMEKMELSIDEIESITGPIMGRPKSATFRTADVVGIDTLVKVANGVAASCPNDEAKNIFTLPAWLEKMVAQNWLGDK
;
A
#
# COMPACT_ATOMS: atom_id res chain seq x y z
N ALA A 1 -2.89 14.99 -8.35
CA ALA A 1 -3.28 15.74 -9.55
C ALA A 1 -4.28 16.87 -9.24
N GLY A 2 -4.95 16.88 -8.10
CA GLY A 2 -5.96 17.92 -7.76
C GLY A 2 -5.41 19.19 -7.13
N ILE A 3 -4.10 19.32 -6.97
CA ILE A 3 -3.39 20.44 -6.34
C ILE A 3 -2.27 20.95 -7.24
N ASP A 4 -2.53 21.05 -8.55
CA ASP A 4 -1.58 21.48 -9.59
C ASP A 4 -0.29 20.64 -9.63
N VAL A 5 -0.40 19.35 -9.31
CA VAL A 5 0.70 18.39 -9.39
C VAL A 5 0.61 17.64 -10.73
N GLU A 6 1.70 17.62 -11.47
CA GLU A 6 1.87 16.75 -12.62
C GLU A 6 2.28 15.34 -12.13
N VAL A 7 1.70 14.32 -12.74
CA VAL A 7 1.97 12.92 -12.39
C VAL A 7 2.47 12.17 -13.62
N LEU A 8 3.63 11.55 -13.50
CA LEU A 8 4.10 10.55 -14.46
C LEU A 8 3.80 9.16 -13.88
N LEU A 9 2.90 8.43 -14.51
CA LEU A 9 2.54 7.06 -14.14
C LEU A 9 3.32 6.08 -15.03
N LEU A 10 4.20 5.30 -14.42
CA LEU A 10 5.00 4.29 -15.12
C LEU A 10 4.57 2.88 -14.71
N ASP A 11 4.55 1.97 -15.69
CA ASP A 11 4.30 0.55 -15.47
C ASP A 11 5.21 -0.29 -16.40
N MET A 12 5.09 -1.60 -16.33
CA MET A 12 5.78 -2.49 -17.23
C MET A 12 5.31 -2.30 -18.68
N LEU A 13 6.13 -2.76 -19.63
CA LEU A 13 5.69 -2.90 -21.01
C LEU A 13 4.44 -3.79 -21.11
N ALA A 14 3.55 -3.48 -22.01
CA ALA A 14 2.43 -4.36 -22.34
C ALA A 14 2.94 -5.73 -22.79
N PRO A 15 2.34 -6.83 -22.32
CA PRO A 15 2.76 -8.20 -22.67
C PRO A 15 2.87 -8.41 -24.18
N GLY A 16 3.95 -9.04 -24.62
CA GLY A 16 4.21 -9.29 -26.05
C GLY A 16 4.81 -8.11 -26.83
N SER A 17 5.01 -6.96 -26.18
CA SER A 17 5.66 -5.81 -26.82
C SER A 17 7.18 -6.01 -26.94
N ASN A 18 7.76 -5.44 -28.00
CA ASN A 18 9.21 -5.40 -28.26
C ASN A 18 9.61 -4.03 -28.83
N GLU A 19 10.88 -3.86 -29.20
CA GLU A 19 11.39 -2.60 -29.73
C GLU A 19 10.72 -2.12 -31.01
N SER A 20 10.21 -3.02 -31.84
CA SER A 20 9.46 -2.69 -33.07
C SER A 20 8.00 -2.36 -32.86
N THR A 21 7.46 -2.59 -31.65
CA THR A 21 6.09 -2.27 -31.29
C THR A 21 5.90 -0.76 -31.16
N LYS A 22 4.79 -0.22 -31.67
CA LYS A 22 4.50 1.23 -31.56
C LYS A 22 4.40 1.66 -30.10
N ALA A 23 4.84 2.88 -29.78
CA ALA A 23 4.84 3.41 -28.42
C ALA A 23 3.47 3.30 -27.72
N LYS A 24 2.37 3.59 -28.42
CA LYS A 24 1.01 3.47 -27.90
C LYS A 24 0.65 2.04 -27.49
N GLU A 25 1.11 1.05 -28.24
CA GLU A 25 0.86 -0.37 -27.93
C GLU A 25 1.74 -0.81 -26.75
N ARG A 26 2.96 -0.32 -26.66
CA ARG A 26 3.91 -0.57 -25.54
C ARG A 26 3.36 -0.04 -24.21
N ASN A 27 2.63 1.06 -24.21
CA ASN A 27 2.00 1.68 -23.04
C ASN A 27 0.57 1.20 -22.77
N GLN A 28 0.06 0.23 -23.54
CA GLN A 28 -1.34 -0.21 -23.40
C GLN A 28 -1.70 -0.67 -21.98
N LEU A 29 -0.77 -1.28 -21.25
CA LEU A 29 -1.00 -1.73 -19.87
C LEU A 29 -1.31 -0.55 -18.95
N VAL A 30 -0.43 0.44 -18.90
CA VAL A 30 -0.58 1.62 -18.04
C VAL A 30 -1.77 2.49 -18.47
N ASP A 31 -1.98 2.65 -19.79
CA ASP A 31 -3.12 3.42 -20.33
C ASP A 31 -4.44 2.78 -19.96
N SER A 32 -4.55 1.45 -20.07
CA SER A 32 -5.76 0.69 -19.69
C SER A 32 -6.02 0.79 -18.20
N SER A 33 -4.98 0.70 -17.38
CA SER A 33 -5.07 0.83 -15.92
C SER A 33 -5.55 2.23 -15.52
N LEU A 34 -5.01 3.29 -16.14
CA LEU A 34 -5.46 4.66 -15.90
C LEU A 34 -6.93 4.84 -16.32
N GLN A 35 -7.33 4.33 -17.50
CA GLN A 35 -8.71 4.41 -17.96
C GLN A 35 -9.68 3.64 -17.05
N ALA A 36 -9.29 2.47 -16.57
CA ALA A 36 -10.05 1.71 -15.59
C ALA A 36 -10.22 2.49 -14.27
N ALA A 37 -9.15 3.10 -13.77
CA ALA A 37 -9.19 3.93 -12.58
C ALA A 37 -10.12 5.15 -12.74
N ILE A 38 -10.05 5.86 -13.88
CA ILE A 38 -10.93 7.02 -14.16
C ILE A 38 -12.41 6.61 -14.16
N LYS A 39 -12.72 5.42 -14.67
CA LYS A 39 -14.10 4.90 -14.80
C LYS A 39 -14.59 4.17 -13.54
N SER A 40 -13.72 3.89 -12.59
CA SER A 40 -14.08 3.12 -11.40
C SER A 40 -15.10 3.86 -10.52
N ASN A 41 -15.88 3.10 -9.77
CA ASN A 41 -16.79 3.61 -8.75
C ASN A 41 -16.53 2.89 -7.42
N PRO A 42 -16.08 3.59 -6.39
CA PRO A 42 -15.87 5.05 -6.32
C PRO A 42 -14.65 5.52 -7.14
N SER A 43 -14.75 6.71 -7.73
CA SER A 43 -13.65 7.29 -8.52
C SER A 43 -12.47 7.70 -7.64
N PRO A 44 -11.21 7.40 -7.99
CA PRO A 44 -10.03 7.88 -7.28
C PRO A 44 -9.75 9.37 -7.50
N LEU A 45 -10.33 9.97 -8.56
CA LEU A 45 -10.18 11.40 -8.86
C LEU A 45 -11.33 12.21 -8.26
N TYR A 46 -11.01 13.36 -7.65
CA TYR A 46 -12.03 14.32 -7.18
C TYR A 46 -12.84 14.91 -8.33
N LEU A 47 -12.15 15.25 -9.43
CA LEU A 47 -12.78 15.71 -10.67
C LEU A 47 -12.12 14.98 -11.84
N GLN A 48 -12.90 14.52 -12.80
CA GLN A 48 -12.37 13.80 -13.96
C GLN A 48 -11.38 14.62 -14.79
N LYS A 49 -11.54 15.96 -14.83
CA LYS A 49 -10.60 16.85 -15.53
C LYS A 49 -9.16 16.76 -15.00
N PHE A 50 -8.93 16.31 -13.76
CA PHE A 50 -7.59 16.14 -13.22
C PHE A 50 -6.82 14.98 -13.84
N ALA A 51 -7.49 14.11 -14.61
CA ALA A 51 -6.82 13.08 -15.40
C ALA A 51 -5.86 13.68 -16.44
N GLN A 52 -6.09 14.90 -16.90
CA GLN A 52 -5.18 15.61 -17.85
C GLN A 52 -3.80 15.91 -17.25
N ASN A 53 -3.66 15.93 -15.93
CA ASN A 53 -2.40 16.14 -15.23
C ASN A 53 -1.59 14.83 -15.06
N ILE A 54 -2.12 13.70 -15.58
CA ILE A 54 -1.47 12.39 -15.48
C ILE A 54 -0.98 12.01 -16.88
N SER A 55 0.33 11.92 -17.03
CA SER A 55 0.98 11.32 -18.19
C SER A 55 1.34 9.87 -17.92
N THR A 56 1.32 9.04 -18.95
CA THR A 56 1.64 7.62 -18.85
C THR A 56 2.96 7.29 -19.58
N GLY A 57 3.61 6.21 -19.18
CA GLY A 57 4.81 5.69 -19.81
C GLY A 57 5.15 4.31 -19.29
N ASN A 58 6.26 3.76 -19.72
CA ASN A 58 6.75 2.48 -19.25
C ASN A 58 8.19 2.55 -18.73
N PHE A 59 8.58 1.58 -17.90
CA PHE A 59 9.91 1.55 -17.28
C PHE A 59 11.06 1.41 -18.30
N THR A 60 10.81 0.87 -19.49
CA THR A 60 11.85 0.69 -20.49
C THR A 60 12.14 1.97 -21.27
N ASP A 61 11.09 2.67 -21.69
CA ASP A 61 11.24 3.83 -22.59
C ASP A 61 11.28 5.16 -21.84
N ASP A 62 10.63 5.23 -20.68
CA ASP A 62 10.29 6.50 -20.04
C ASP A 62 10.91 6.67 -18.64
N ILE A 63 11.63 5.67 -18.13
CA ILE A 63 12.21 5.75 -16.77
C ILE A 63 13.11 6.97 -16.58
N ALA A 64 13.86 7.39 -17.60
CA ALA A 64 14.72 8.56 -17.52
C ALA A 64 13.96 9.87 -17.24
N LYS A 65 12.66 9.92 -17.51
CA LYS A 65 11.81 11.10 -17.24
C LYS A 65 11.66 11.40 -15.74
N ILE A 66 11.90 10.40 -14.86
CA ILE A 66 11.88 10.61 -13.40
C ILE A 66 12.93 11.59 -12.92
N SER A 67 13.95 11.92 -13.77
CA SER A 67 14.88 13.00 -13.48
C SER A 67 14.21 14.37 -13.27
N ASN A 68 12.96 14.55 -13.70
CA ASN A 68 12.19 15.76 -13.49
C ASN A 68 11.22 15.65 -12.30
N ALA A 69 11.16 14.50 -11.64
CA ALA A 69 10.27 14.32 -10.49
C ALA A 69 10.87 14.93 -9.22
N ASP A 70 10.03 15.55 -8.41
CA ASP A 70 10.36 16.01 -7.07
C ASP A 70 10.14 14.88 -6.03
N TRP A 71 9.16 14.01 -6.29
CA TRP A 71 8.83 12.88 -5.44
C TRP A 71 8.47 11.66 -6.28
N ILE A 72 9.12 10.52 -6.01
CA ILE A 72 8.90 9.23 -6.64
C ILE A 72 8.22 8.31 -5.61
N ILE A 73 7.04 7.79 -5.94
CA ILE A 73 6.29 6.86 -5.10
C ILE A 73 6.33 5.47 -5.77
N GLU A 74 6.97 4.51 -5.14
CA GLU A 74 7.01 3.14 -5.61
C GLU A 74 5.77 2.37 -5.12
N VAL A 75 5.06 1.75 -6.05
CA VAL A 75 3.83 0.96 -5.82
C VAL A 75 3.82 -0.36 -6.58
N VAL A 76 5.00 -0.92 -6.91
CA VAL A 76 5.10 -2.20 -7.62
C VAL A 76 4.72 -3.38 -6.71
N VAL A 77 4.69 -4.59 -7.28
CA VAL A 77 4.31 -5.80 -6.55
C VAL A 77 5.08 -5.97 -5.24
N GLU A 78 4.43 -6.56 -4.23
CA GLU A 78 4.95 -6.69 -2.87
C GLU A 78 6.02 -7.81 -2.78
N ARG A 79 7.14 -7.57 -3.48
CA ARG A 79 8.31 -8.45 -3.54
C ARG A 79 9.58 -7.62 -3.43
N LEU A 80 10.39 -7.89 -2.41
CA LEU A 80 11.61 -7.11 -2.12
C LEU A 80 12.62 -7.13 -3.29
N ASP A 81 12.79 -8.28 -3.94
CA ASP A 81 13.69 -8.42 -5.09
C ASP A 81 13.28 -7.52 -6.26
N ILE A 82 11.99 -7.47 -6.59
CA ILE A 82 11.46 -6.60 -7.65
C ILE A 82 11.61 -5.12 -7.27
N LYS A 83 11.28 -4.76 -6.02
CA LYS A 83 11.45 -3.37 -5.55
C LYS A 83 12.91 -2.92 -5.62
N LYS A 84 13.86 -3.79 -5.24
CA LYS A 84 15.30 -3.49 -5.36
C LYS A 84 15.72 -3.25 -6.81
N LEU A 85 15.25 -4.02 -7.79
CA LEU A 85 15.49 -3.78 -9.21
C LEU A 85 14.97 -2.42 -9.70
N ILE A 86 13.75 -2.05 -9.25
CA ILE A 86 13.19 -0.73 -9.57
C ILE A 86 14.04 0.39 -8.97
N TYR A 87 14.50 0.25 -7.73
CA TYR A 87 15.36 1.26 -7.11
C TYR A 87 16.75 1.35 -7.75
N ASP A 88 17.27 0.26 -8.34
CA ASP A 88 18.50 0.32 -9.17
C ASP A 88 18.31 1.28 -10.34
N GLU A 89 17.16 1.23 -11.01
CA GLU A 89 16.83 2.14 -12.10
C GLU A 89 16.52 3.55 -11.59
N VAL A 90 15.81 3.69 -10.47
CA VAL A 90 15.53 5.00 -9.87
C VAL A 90 16.83 5.74 -9.53
N GLU A 91 17.80 5.07 -8.93
CA GLU A 91 19.09 5.70 -8.58
C GLU A 91 19.90 6.16 -9.81
N LYS A 92 19.76 5.51 -10.96
CA LYS A 92 20.45 5.93 -12.19
C LYS A 92 19.93 7.26 -12.74
N TYR A 93 18.63 7.52 -12.59
CA TYR A 93 17.98 8.62 -13.31
C TYR A 93 17.45 9.74 -12.40
N ARG A 94 17.16 9.47 -11.10
CA ARG A 94 16.72 10.53 -10.19
C ARG A 94 17.81 11.58 -9.97
N LYS A 95 17.40 12.80 -9.69
CA LYS A 95 18.34 13.84 -9.23
C LYS A 95 18.70 13.63 -7.74
N PRO A 96 19.90 14.04 -7.30
CA PRO A 96 20.19 14.16 -5.89
C PRO A 96 19.12 15.01 -5.17
N GLY A 97 18.69 14.59 -4.00
CA GLY A 97 17.64 15.28 -3.24
C GLY A 97 16.20 14.94 -3.64
N THR A 98 15.96 14.21 -4.74
CA THR A 98 14.61 13.73 -5.08
C THR A 98 14.07 12.83 -3.98
N LEU A 99 12.85 13.11 -3.51
CA LEU A 99 12.16 12.29 -2.54
C LEU A 99 11.79 10.92 -3.15
N VAL A 100 12.03 9.86 -2.42
CA VAL A 100 11.64 8.50 -2.82
C VAL A 100 10.87 7.85 -1.69
N SER A 101 9.73 7.25 -1.99
CA SER A 101 8.99 6.50 -0.99
C SER A 101 8.42 5.21 -1.54
N SER A 102 8.20 4.24 -0.65
CA SER A 102 7.50 2.98 -0.96
C SER A 102 6.12 2.97 -0.32
N ASN A 103 5.13 2.52 -1.09
CA ASN A 103 3.79 2.24 -0.57
C ASN A 103 3.63 0.78 -0.13
N THR A 104 4.72 0.12 0.27
CA THR A 104 4.69 -1.24 0.80
C THR A 104 3.76 -1.33 2.01
N SER A 105 3.07 -2.46 2.15
CA SER A 105 2.17 -2.71 3.29
C SER A 105 2.81 -3.55 4.41
N GLY A 106 3.99 -4.12 4.18
CA GLY A 106 4.58 -5.03 5.16
C GLY A 106 6.06 -5.33 5.02
N ILE A 107 6.70 -5.01 3.89
CA ILE A 107 8.14 -5.19 3.73
C ILE A 107 8.85 -4.10 4.56
N PRO A 108 9.79 -4.46 5.46
CA PRO A 108 10.55 -3.48 6.22
C PRO A 108 11.25 -2.46 5.32
N ILE A 109 11.09 -1.18 5.63
CA ILE A 109 11.57 -0.07 4.79
C ILE A 109 13.11 -0.07 4.68
N HIS A 110 13.80 -0.36 5.79
CA HIS A 110 15.27 -0.41 5.81
C HIS A 110 15.86 -1.45 4.83
N LEU A 111 15.17 -2.59 4.58
CA LEU A 111 15.64 -3.60 3.64
C LEU A 111 15.66 -3.12 2.17
N MET A 112 14.80 -2.15 1.85
CA MET A 112 14.76 -1.51 0.53
C MET A 112 15.84 -0.43 0.39
N ALA A 113 16.20 0.22 1.50
CA ALA A 113 17.24 1.26 1.55
C ALA A 113 18.65 0.68 1.70
N GLU A 114 18.79 -0.58 2.10
CA GLU A 114 20.06 -1.23 2.33
C GLU A 114 20.92 -1.27 1.04
N GLY A 115 22.19 -0.87 1.15
CA GLY A 115 23.13 -0.85 0.02
C GLY A 115 22.93 0.30 -0.97
N ARG A 116 21.95 1.18 -0.77
CA ARG A 116 21.71 2.37 -1.59
C ARG A 116 22.69 3.49 -1.26
N SER A 117 22.80 4.47 -2.16
CA SER A 117 23.61 5.66 -1.91
C SER A 117 23.17 6.40 -0.65
N GLU A 118 24.08 7.15 -0.05
CA GLU A 118 23.77 7.95 1.14
C GLU A 118 22.66 8.96 0.87
N ASP A 119 22.67 9.59 -0.30
CA ASP A 119 21.64 10.53 -0.72
C ASP A 119 20.28 9.84 -0.85
N PHE A 120 20.23 8.63 -1.45
CA PHE A 120 18.99 7.87 -1.52
C PHE A 120 18.45 7.56 -0.11
N GLN A 121 19.30 7.05 0.79
CA GLN A 121 18.88 6.66 2.13
C GLN A 121 18.36 7.85 2.96
N LYS A 122 18.95 9.05 2.79
CA LYS A 122 18.48 10.28 3.44
C LYS A 122 17.10 10.73 2.95
N HIS A 123 16.80 10.51 1.67
CA HIS A 123 15.56 10.96 1.03
C HIS A 123 14.51 9.86 0.86
N PHE A 124 14.68 8.72 1.55
CA PHE A 124 13.82 7.55 1.43
C PHE A 124 13.04 7.25 2.72
N CYS A 125 11.73 6.98 2.58
CA CYS A 125 10.86 6.49 3.66
C CYS A 125 9.71 5.63 3.10
N GLY A 126 8.96 5.00 3.97
CA GLY A 126 7.64 4.44 3.65
C GLY A 126 6.56 5.53 3.69
N THR A 127 5.65 5.50 2.72
CA THR A 127 4.42 6.30 2.72
C THR A 127 3.24 5.38 2.44
N HIS A 128 2.69 4.79 3.50
CA HIS A 128 1.67 3.75 3.37
C HIS A 128 0.27 4.35 3.35
N PHE A 129 -0.32 4.39 2.15
CA PHE A 129 -1.70 4.78 1.91
C PHE A 129 -2.63 3.59 2.06
N PHE A 130 -3.89 3.85 2.42
CA PHE A 130 -4.93 2.83 2.55
C PHE A 130 -5.93 2.92 1.40
N ASN A 131 -6.29 1.78 0.84
CA ASN A 131 -7.18 1.68 -0.31
C ASN A 131 -8.67 1.73 0.12
N PRO A 132 -9.52 2.57 -0.49
CA PRO A 132 -9.22 3.52 -1.57
C PRO A 132 -8.57 4.82 -1.03
N PRO A 133 -7.40 5.24 -1.55
CA PRO A 133 -6.60 6.32 -0.95
C PRO A 133 -7.30 7.68 -0.95
N ARG A 134 -8.25 7.93 -1.82
CA ARG A 134 -9.05 9.16 -1.80
C ARG A 134 -9.93 9.26 -0.56
N TYR A 135 -10.46 8.14 -0.08
CA TYR A 135 -11.50 8.09 0.96
C TYR A 135 -10.92 7.82 2.34
N LEU A 136 -9.91 6.95 2.44
CA LEU A 136 -9.25 6.64 3.70
C LEU A 136 -8.22 7.72 4.02
N ARG A 137 -8.39 8.36 5.18
CA ARG A 137 -7.61 9.54 5.57
C ARG A 137 -6.25 9.18 6.14
N LEU A 138 -6.07 7.99 6.69
CA LEU A 138 -4.82 7.58 7.30
C LEU A 138 -3.69 7.52 6.27
N LEU A 139 -2.54 8.08 6.62
CA LEU A 139 -1.28 7.95 5.92
C LEU A 139 -0.17 7.69 6.94
N GLU A 140 0.41 6.51 6.88
CA GLU A 140 1.54 6.16 7.73
C GLU A 140 2.85 6.61 7.07
N ILE A 141 3.69 7.32 7.83
CA ILE A 141 5.04 7.73 7.42
C ILE A 141 6.05 6.89 8.20
N ILE A 142 6.84 6.11 7.49
CA ILE A 142 7.75 5.12 8.09
C ILE A 142 9.19 5.44 7.69
N PRO A 143 9.92 6.24 8.49
CA PRO A 143 11.33 6.51 8.23
C PRO A 143 12.21 5.32 8.60
N THR A 144 13.38 5.25 7.97
CA THR A 144 14.49 4.41 8.43
C THR A 144 15.37 5.20 9.42
N ALA A 145 16.33 4.53 10.02
CA ALA A 145 17.32 5.20 10.87
C ALA A 145 18.20 6.22 10.13
N LYS A 146 18.20 6.20 8.79
CA LYS A 146 19.00 7.09 7.94
C LYS A 146 18.19 8.15 7.21
N THR A 147 16.88 8.09 7.29
CA THR A 147 15.98 9.10 6.71
C THR A 147 16.24 10.45 7.41
N ASP A 148 16.44 11.49 6.61
CA ASP A 148 16.63 12.84 7.16
C ASP A 148 15.33 13.31 7.84
N PRO A 149 15.38 13.87 9.06
CA PRO A 149 14.19 14.37 9.76
C PRO A 149 13.37 15.37 8.96
N SER A 150 14.02 16.22 8.16
CA SER A 150 13.31 17.20 7.32
C SER A 150 12.43 16.54 6.25
N ILE A 151 12.78 15.33 5.79
CA ILE A 151 11.98 14.54 4.85
C ILE A 151 10.73 13.99 5.55
N VAL A 152 10.88 13.57 6.80
CA VAL A 152 9.73 13.15 7.62
C VAL A 152 8.77 14.31 7.81
N ASP A 153 9.28 15.47 8.24
CA ASP A 153 8.49 16.69 8.46
C ASP A 153 7.77 17.12 7.17
N PHE A 154 8.46 17.05 6.02
CA PHE A 154 7.84 17.31 4.71
C PHE A 154 6.66 16.38 4.45
N HIS A 155 6.84 15.06 4.59
CA HIS A 155 5.76 14.09 4.29
C HIS A 155 4.58 14.23 5.25
N MET A 156 4.85 14.49 6.54
CA MET A 156 3.82 14.74 7.53
C MET A 156 3.01 16.00 7.17
N HIS A 157 3.70 17.11 6.93
CA HIS A 157 3.06 18.38 6.57
C HIS A 157 2.32 18.29 5.23
N TYR A 158 2.96 17.76 4.20
CA TYR A 158 2.36 17.64 2.87
C TYR A 158 1.15 16.71 2.86
N GLY A 159 1.24 15.60 3.60
CA GLY A 159 0.13 14.67 3.79
C GLY A 159 -1.08 15.34 4.44
N ASP A 160 -0.88 16.03 5.52
CA ASP A 160 -1.97 16.69 6.27
C ASP A 160 -2.58 17.86 5.49
N VAL A 161 -1.75 18.78 5.00
CA VAL A 161 -2.21 20.05 4.45
C VAL A 161 -2.66 19.91 3.00
N PHE A 162 -1.87 19.24 2.16
CA PHE A 162 -2.13 19.19 0.71
C PHE A 162 -2.89 17.95 0.25
N LEU A 163 -2.65 16.80 0.90
CA LEU A 163 -3.35 15.57 0.55
C LEU A 163 -4.61 15.33 1.40
N GLY A 164 -4.86 16.15 2.43
CA GLY A 164 -6.01 16.01 3.33
C GLY A 164 -6.02 14.70 4.10
N LYS A 165 -4.84 14.17 4.40
CA LYS A 165 -4.64 12.97 5.19
C LYS A 165 -4.59 13.29 6.68
N THR A 166 -4.60 12.25 7.49
CA THR A 166 -4.16 12.28 8.88
C THR A 166 -2.90 11.45 8.93
N THR A 167 -1.76 12.12 9.01
CA THR A 167 -0.46 11.47 8.99
C THR A 167 -0.09 10.93 10.35
N VAL A 168 0.54 9.77 10.38
CA VAL A 168 1.02 9.12 11.61
C VAL A 168 2.46 8.65 11.40
N LEU A 169 3.35 9.07 12.29
CA LEU A 169 4.73 8.60 12.30
C LEU A 169 4.79 7.18 12.86
N CYS A 170 5.30 6.25 12.06
CA CYS A 170 5.40 4.85 12.40
C CYS A 170 6.86 4.40 12.52
N LYS A 171 7.10 3.41 13.38
CA LYS A 171 8.36 2.67 13.36
C LYS A 171 8.40 1.72 12.18
N ASP A 172 9.60 1.46 11.65
CA ASP A 172 9.85 0.45 10.63
C ASP A 172 9.79 -0.96 11.25
N THR A 173 8.57 -1.38 11.55
CA THR A 173 8.25 -2.70 12.16
C THR A 173 7.22 -3.43 11.29
N PRO A 174 7.16 -4.77 11.34
CA PRO A 174 6.25 -5.54 10.48
C PRO A 174 4.80 -5.09 10.58
N ALA A 175 4.17 -4.87 9.43
CA ALA A 175 2.79 -4.40 9.25
C ALA A 175 2.48 -3.02 9.87
N PHE A 176 3.51 -2.26 10.26
CA PHE A 176 3.45 -0.90 10.81
C PHE A 176 2.45 -0.78 12.00
N ILE A 177 1.54 0.20 11.99
CA ILE A 177 0.55 0.38 13.05
C ILE A 177 -0.81 -0.18 12.63
N ALA A 178 -1.39 0.32 11.53
CA ALA A 178 -2.78 0.07 11.23
C ALA A 178 -3.07 -1.38 10.83
N ASN A 179 -2.22 -1.97 9.97
CA ASN A 179 -2.37 -3.37 9.60
C ASN A 179 -2.17 -4.29 10.81
N ARG A 180 -1.16 -4.00 11.65
CA ARG A 180 -0.90 -4.81 12.86
C ARG A 180 -2.06 -4.74 13.85
N VAL A 181 -2.53 -3.53 14.19
CA VAL A 181 -3.66 -3.33 15.10
C VAL A 181 -4.96 -3.86 14.51
N GLY A 182 -5.20 -3.62 13.22
CA GLY A 182 -6.40 -4.06 12.52
C GLY A 182 -6.51 -5.59 12.49
N VAL A 183 -5.43 -6.27 12.05
CA VAL A 183 -5.41 -7.74 12.00
C VAL A 183 -5.44 -8.35 13.40
N PHE A 184 -4.71 -7.80 14.37
CA PHE A 184 -4.82 -8.24 15.77
C PHE A 184 -6.26 -8.18 16.27
N SER A 185 -6.95 -7.06 16.00
CA SER A 185 -8.34 -6.87 16.41
C SER A 185 -9.29 -7.87 15.74
N MET A 186 -9.15 -8.09 14.44
CA MET A 186 -9.98 -9.06 13.71
C MET A 186 -9.73 -10.48 14.21
N MET A 187 -8.47 -10.91 14.29
CA MET A 187 -8.11 -12.23 14.78
C MET A 187 -8.58 -12.47 16.22
N SER A 188 -8.50 -11.47 17.09
CA SER A 188 -9.03 -11.56 18.46
C SER A 188 -10.54 -11.82 18.47
N VAL A 189 -11.29 -11.16 17.60
CA VAL A 189 -12.75 -11.39 17.46
C VAL A 189 -13.02 -12.81 16.99
N LEU A 190 -12.26 -13.33 16.00
CA LEU A 190 -12.45 -14.70 15.51
C LEU A 190 -12.20 -15.75 16.61
N HIS A 191 -11.15 -15.59 17.41
CA HIS A 191 -10.85 -16.49 18.52
C HIS A 191 -11.91 -16.40 19.65
N ILE A 192 -12.40 -15.19 19.95
CA ILE A 192 -13.47 -15.00 20.94
C ILE A 192 -14.77 -15.66 20.45
N MET A 193 -15.10 -15.50 19.16
CA MET A 193 -16.25 -16.13 18.53
C MET A 193 -16.24 -17.66 18.73
N GLU A 194 -15.11 -18.31 18.43
CA GLU A 194 -14.97 -19.77 18.64
C GLU A 194 -15.08 -20.14 20.11
N LYS A 195 -14.39 -19.41 20.99
CA LYS A 195 -14.38 -19.70 22.43
C LYS A 195 -15.77 -19.56 23.08
N MET A 196 -16.57 -18.63 22.60
CA MET A 196 -17.90 -18.31 23.16
C MET A 196 -19.03 -18.95 22.37
N GLU A 197 -18.71 -19.70 21.30
CA GLU A 197 -19.68 -20.35 20.41
C GLU A 197 -20.70 -19.35 19.80
N LEU A 198 -20.25 -18.11 19.52
CA LEU A 198 -21.09 -17.08 18.94
C LEU A 198 -21.25 -17.29 17.43
N SER A 199 -22.41 -16.93 16.91
CA SER A 199 -22.68 -16.90 15.48
C SER A 199 -22.06 -15.67 14.81
N ILE A 200 -21.92 -15.71 13.49
CA ILE A 200 -21.47 -14.56 12.67
C ILE A 200 -22.41 -13.37 12.87
N ASP A 201 -23.73 -13.59 12.87
CA ASP A 201 -24.72 -12.52 13.03
C ASP A 201 -24.60 -11.81 14.38
N GLU A 202 -24.33 -12.57 15.46
CA GLU A 202 -24.09 -11.99 16.79
C GLU A 202 -22.83 -11.13 16.78
N ILE A 203 -21.72 -11.62 16.22
CA ILE A 203 -20.47 -10.84 16.08
C ILE A 203 -20.70 -9.57 15.27
N GLU A 204 -21.39 -9.65 14.12
CA GLU A 204 -21.66 -8.46 13.28
C GLU A 204 -22.54 -7.44 14.02
N SER A 205 -23.48 -7.89 14.82
CA SER A 205 -24.36 -7.00 15.59
C SER A 205 -23.62 -6.19 16.65
N ILE A 206 -22.59 -6.76 17.29
CA ILE A 206 -21.86 -6.12 18.41
C ILE A 206 -20.56 -5.44 17.99
N THR A 207 -19.90 -5.90 16.93
CA THR A 207 -18.58 -5.36 16.53
C THR A 207 -18.63 -4.21 15.53
N GLY A 208 -19.82 -3.70 15.23
CA GLY A 208 -20.07 -2.57 14.33
C GLY A 208 -20.22 -1.23 15.07
N PRO A 209 -21.26 -0.46 14.74
CA PRO A 209 -21.48 0.89 15.28
C PRO A 209 -21.57 0.97 16.80
N ILE A 210 -22.01 -0.08 17.47
CA ILE A 210 -22.08 -0.15 18.96
C ILE A 210 -20.67 0.04 19.56
N MET A 211 -19.64 -0.49 18.90
CA MET A 211 -18.23 -0.33 19.31
C MET A 211 -17.53 0.88 18.66
N GLY A 212 -18.28 1.78 18.01
CA GLY A 212 -17.72 2.91 17.30
C GLY A 212 -17.01 2.54 15.96
N ARG A 213 -17.26 1.33 15.46
CA ARG A 213 -16.70 0.87 14.16
C ARG A 213 -17.68 1.16 13.00
N PRO A 214 -17.21 1.07 11.75
CA PRO A 214 -18.07 1.15 10.57
C PRO A 214 -19.18 0.10 10.58
N LYS A 215 -20.25 0.34 9.84
CA LYS A 215 -21.36 -0.62 9.69
C LYS A 215 -20.95 -1.99 9.12
N SER A 216 -19.80 -2.04 8.46
CA SER A 216 -19.23 -3.31 7.96
C SER A 216 -18.73 -4.24 9.06
N ALA A 217 -18.71 -3.79 10.32
CA ALA A 217 -18.32 -4.60 11.49
C ALA A 217 -17.04 -5.45 11.26
N THR A 218 -17.02 -6.74 11.59
CA THR A 218 -15.83 -7.59 11.47
C THR A 218 -15.82 -8.41 10.18
N PHE A 219 -16.84 -9.22 9.93
CA PHE A 219 -16.84 -10.16 8.81
C PHE A 219 -17.06 -9.47 7.48
N ARG A 220 -17.99 -8.53 7.42
CA ARG A 220 -18.16 -7.72 6.20
C ARG A 220 -16.92 -6.89 5.87
N THR A 221 -16.18 -6.43 6.87
CA THR A 221 -14.88 -5.77 6.64
C THR A 221 -13.85 -6.76 6.08
N ALA A 222 -13.82 -8.00 6.60
CA ALA A 222 -12.95 -9.05 6.07
C ALA A 222 -13.27 -9.40 4.60
N ASP A 223 -14.56 -9.48 4.24
CA ASP A 223 -14.99 -9.69 2.85
C ASP A 223 -14.52 -8.59 1.91
N VAL A 224 -14.69 -7.33 2.32
CA VAL A 224 -14.28 -6.16 1.51
C VAL A 224 -12.77 -6.08 1.34
N VAL A 225 -12.00 -6.38 2.38
CA VAL A 225 -10.53 -6.41 2.36
C VAL A 225 -10.03 -7.60 1.56
N GLY A 226 -10.73 -8.70 1.62
CA GLY A 226 -10.37 -10.02 1.09
C GLY A 226 -9.76 -10.92 2.15
N ILE A 227 -10.35 -12.10 2.30
CA ILE A 227 -9.93 -13.12 3.28
C ILE A 227 -8.47 -13.55 3.07
N ASP A 228 -8.04 -13.70 1.81
CA ASP A 228 -6.66 -13.98 1.45
C ASP A 228 -5.68 -12.89 1.94
N THR A 229 -6.10 -11.63 1.87
CA THR A 229 -5.30 -10.49 2.36
C THR A 229 -5.20 -10.53 3.89
N LEU A 230 -6.30 -10.77 4.59
CA LEU A 230 -6.31 -10.93 6.05
C LEU A 230 -5.35 -12.05 6.48
N VAL A 231 -5.48 -13.21 5.87
CA VAL A 231 -4.65 -14.39 6.15
C VAL A 231 -3.17 -14.10 5.87
N LYS A 232 -2.87 -13.47 4.73
CA LYS A 232 -1.49 -13.10 4.36
C LYS A 232 -0.86 -12.17 5.40
N VAL A 233 -1.59 -11.15 5.86
CA VAL A 233 -1.07 -10.20 6.85
C VAL A 233 -0.92 -10.87 8.21
N ALA A 234 -1.89 -11.69 8.66
CA ALA A 234 -1.80 -12.42 9.93
C ALA A 234 -0.57 -13.34 9.96
N ASN A 235 -0.38 -14.15 8.91
CA ASN A 235 0.80 -15.02 8.78
C ASN A 235 2.10 -14.23 8.72
N GLY A 236 2.11 -13.08 8.01
CA GLY A 236 3.27 -12.19 7.92
C GLY A 236 3.66 -11.62 9.29
N VAL A 237 2.70 -11.17 10.09
CA VAL A 237 2.94 -10.69 11.46
C VAL A 237 3.42 -11.81 12.36
N ALA A 238 2.77 -12.98 12.33
CA ALA A 238 3.17 -14.15 13.12
C ALA A 238 4.62 -14.56 12.86
N ALA A 239 5.03 -14.60 11.58
CA ALA A 239 6.38 -14.98 11.17
C ALA A 239 7.43 -13.93 11.52
N SER A 240 7.09 -12.64 11.38
CA SER A 240 8.03 -11.52 11.54
C SER A 240 8.13 -11.00 12.97
N CYS A 241 7.20 -11.39 13.87
CA CYS A 241 7.15 -10.95 15.26
C CYS A 241 7.19 -12.15 16.24
N PRO A 242 8.25 -12.98 16.24
CA PRO A 242 8.29 -14.21 17.06
C PRO A 242 8.26 -13.94 18.56
N ASN A 243 8.65 -12.75 19.00
CA ASN A 243 8.68 -12.33 20.40
C ASN A 243 7.48 -11.48 20.81
N ASP A 244 6.43 -11.40 19.97
CA ASP A 244 5.19 -10.72 20.32
C ASP A 244 4.48 -11.45 21.47
N GLU A 245 4.10 -10.74 22.53
CA GLU A 245 3.41 -11.29 23.69
C GLU A 245 2.04 -11.89 23.32
N ALA A 246 1.43 -11.39 22.25
CA ALA A 246 0.15 -11.84 21.75
C ALA A 246 0.24 -12.66 20.43
N LYS A 247 1.42 -13.21 20.10
CA LYS A 247 1.65 -13.91 18.81
C LYS A 247 0.62 -15.00 18.51
N ASN A 248 0.09 -15.67 19.54
CA ASN A 248 -0.90 -16.73 19.39
C ASN A 248 -2.23 -16.24 18.80
N ILE A 249 -2.52 -14.94 18.93
CA ILE A 249 -3.71 -14.33 18.33
C ILE A 249 -3.66 -14.39 16.79
N PHE A 250 -2.47 -14.36 16.21
CA PHE A 250 -2.29 -14.43 14.75
C PHE A 250 -2.34 -15.85 14.18
N THR A 251 -2.53 -16.87 15.04
CA THR A 251 -2.77 -18.25 14.58
C THR A 251 -4.13 -18.34 13.91
N LEU A 252 -4.14 -18.83 12.68
CA LEU A 252 -5.39 -18.90 11.90
C LEU A 252 -6.33 -19.96 12.45
N PRO A 253 -7.63 -19.68 12.60
CA PRO A 253 -8.66 -20.69 12.78
C PRO A 253 -8.71 -21.65 11.58
N ALA A 254 -8.88 -22.95 11.80
CA ALA A 254 -8.87 -23.95 10.74
C ALA A 254 -9.94 -23.71 9.65
N TRP A 255 -11.11 -23.17 10.02
CA TRP A 255 -12.16 -22.83 9.07
C TRP A 255 -11.75 -21.68 8.14
N LEU A 256 -10.96 -20.72 8.63
CA LEU A 256 -10.47 -19.60 7.82
C LEU A 256 -9.46 -20.09 6.76
N GLU A 257 -8.55 -21.01 7.13
CA GLU A 257 -7.65 -21.66 6.17
C GLU A 257 -8.43 -22.43 5.10
N LYS A 258 -9.50 -23.14 5.51
CA LYS A 258 -10.38 -23.86 4.58
C LYS A 258 -11.08 -22.92 3.61
N MET A 259 -11.54 -21.74 4.03
CA MET A 259 -12.15 -20.74 3.14
C MET A 259 -11.17 -20.33 2.03
N VAL A 260 -9.92 -20.01 2.40
CA VAL A 260 -8.89 -19.64 1.41
C VAL A 260 -8.60 -20.80 0.46
N ALA A 261 -8.47 -22.03 0.97
CA ALA A 261 -8.23 -23.23 0.15
C ALA A 261 -9.37 -23.49 -0.85
N GLN A 262 -10.59 -23.09 -0.53
CA GLN A 262 -11.78 -23.20 -1.39
C GLN A 262 -12.01 -21.97 -2.28
N ASN A 263 -11.08 -21.01 -2.26
CA ASN A 263 -11.19 -19.74 -2.99
C ASN A 263 -12.43 -18.90 -2.58
N TRP A 264 -12.83 -19.00 -1.31
CA TRP A 264 -13.88 -18.16 -0.71
C TRP A 264 -13.23 -16.91 -0.13
N LEU A 265 -13.03 -15.90 -0.97
CA LEU A 265 -12.16 -14.77 -0.67
C LEU A 265 -12.91 -13.46 -0.31
N GLY A 266 -14.23 -13.49 -0.25
CA GLY A 266 -15.07 -12.32 -0.04
C GLY A 266 -15.44 -11.64 -1.36
N ASP A 267 -15.44 -10.31 -1.38
CA ASP A 267 -15.89 -9.48 -2.53
C ASP A 267 -14.88 -9.43 -3.71
N LYS A 268 -13.82 -10.19 -3.68
CA LYS A 268 -12.79 -10.22 -4.74
C LYS A 268 -13.18 -11.13 -5.89
#